data_fd4af733b3eeaae0a2be4761ff3ecc77
#
_entry.id   fd4af733b3eeaae0a2be4761ff3ecc77
#
_cell.length_a   1.000
_cell.length_b   1.000
_cell.length_c   1.000
_cell.angle_alpha   90.00
_cell.angle_beta   90.00
_cell.angle_gamma   90.00
#
_symmetry.space_group_name_H-M   'P 1'
#
loop_
_entity.id
_entity.type
_entity.pdbx_description
1 polymer ?
#
loop_
_entity_poly.entity_id
_entity_poly.type
_entity_poly.pdbx_seq_one_letter_code
_entity_poly.pdbx_strand_id
1 'polypeptide(L)'
;MREQLLKTALLQFQAAHAKAQSNLEIYLNNASGIGEHPDVVAEIVTLVNAITEAEEGKKYIREKLNNEYDNRKRIQRTDLSLIHI
;
A
#
# COMPACT_ATOMS: atom_id res chain seq x y z
N MET A 1 -2.19 -19.81 -0.82
CA MET A 1 -2.96 -19.05 -1.83
C MET A 1 -3.39 -17.68 -1.32
N ARG A 2 -4.03 -17.59 -0.16
CA ARG A 2 -4.47 -16.30 0.40
C ARG A 2 -3.31 -15.33 0.64
N GLU A 3 -2.24 -15.78 1.30
CA GLU A 3 -1.05 -14.97 1.54
C GLU A 3 -0.41 -14.50 0.25
N GLN A 4 -0.31 -15.39 -0.72
CA GLN A 4 0.29 -15.08 -2.01
C GLN A 4 -0.48 -13.97 -2.72
N LEU A 5 -1.80 -14.05 -2.71
CA LEU A 5 -2.66 -13.05 -3.33
C LEU A 5 -2.52 -11.69 -2.63
N LEU A 6 -2.52 -11.70 -1.30
CA LEU A 6 -2.36 -10.47 -0.53
C LEU A 6 -0.99 -9.82 -0.77
N LYS A 7 0.07 -10.62 -0.81
CA LYS A 7 1.42 -10.11 -1.08
C LYS A 7 1.53 -9.53 -2.48
N THR A 8 0.89 -10.16 -3.46
CA THR A 8 0.88 -9.63 -4.84
C THR A 8 0.14 -8.30 -4.92
N ALA A 9 -1.02 -8.20 -4.24
CA ALA A 9 -1.75 -6.94 -4.17
C ALA A 9 -0.94 -5.86 -3.47
N LEU A 10 -0.21 -6.21 -2.41
CA LEU A 10 0.68 -5.28 -1.72
C LEU A 10 1.74 -4.70 -2.67
N LEU A 11 2.34 -5.55 -3.50
CA LEU A 11 3.32 -5.10 -4.49
C LEU A 11 2.73 -4.11 -5.48
N GLN A 12 1.48 -4.31 -5.89
CA GLN A 12 0.81 -3.36 -6.79
C GLN A 12 0.58 -2.00 -6.12
N PHE A 13 0.17 -1.99 -4.85
CA PHE A 13 0.03 -0.72 -4.12
C PHE A 13 1.38 -0.05 -3.91
N GLN A 14 2.42 -0.80 -3.62
CA GLN A 14 3.77 -0.25 -3.48
C GLN A 14 4.24 0.40 -4.79
N ALA A 15 4.00 -0.26 -5.92
CA ALA A 15 4.36 0.29 -7.22
C ALA A 15 3.56 1.55 -7.56
N ALA A 16 2.25 1.55 -7.27
CA ALA A 16 1.40 2.72 -7.49
C ALA A 16 1.84 3.90 -6.62
N HIS A 17 2.22 3.63 -5.38
CA HIS A 17 2.72 4.64 -4.45
C HIS A 17 4.01 5.27 -4.99
N ALA A 18 4.97 4.46 -5.37
CA ALA A 18 6.25 4.93 -5.90
C ALA A 18 6.06 5.75 -7.18
N LYS A 19 5.19 5.30 -8.08
CA LYS A 19 4.90 6.00 -9.32
C LYS A 19 4.28 7.37 -9.06
N ALA A 20 3.29 7.43 -8.18
CA ALA A 20 2.63 8.69 -7.87
C ALA A 20 3.57 9.66 -7.17
N GLN A 21 4.41 9.19 -6.24
CA GLN A 21 5.41 10.03 -5.59
C GLN A 21 6.41 10.60 -6.59
N SER A 22 6.90 9.77 -7.49
CA SER A 22 7.86 10.21 -8.51
C SER A 22 7.25 11.28 -9.41
N ASN A 23 6.01 11.07 -9.83
CA ASN A 23 5.31 12.05 -10.67
C ASN A 23 5.04 13.35 -9.91
N LEU A 24 4.68 13.26 -8.63
CA LEU A 24 4.45 14.44 -7.79
C LEU A 24 5.74 15.27 -7.69
N GLU A 25 6.89 14.63 -7.48
CA GLU A 25 8.16 15.33 -7.40
C GLU A 25 8.50 16.06 -8.69
N ILE A 26 8.17 15.49 -9.84
CA ILE A 26 8.36 16.14 -11.13
C ILE A 26 7.55 17.44 -11.20
N TYR A 27 6.28 17.40 -10.79
CA TYR A 27 5.42 18.58 -10.78
C TYR A 27 5.93 19.64 -9.80
N LEU A 28 6.34 19.25 -8.61
CA LEU A 28 6.81 20.17 -7.59
C LEU A 28 8.13 20.86 -7.98
N ASN A 29 9.01 20.11 -8.63
CA ASN A 29 10.34 20.62 -8.98
C ASN A 29 10.40 21.32 -10.32
N ASN A 30 9.41 21.13 -11.18
CA ASN A 30 9.44 21.66 -12.55
C ASN A 30 8.06 22.16 -13.01
N ALA A 31 7.33 22.81 -12.12
CA ALA A 31 5.99 23.30 -12.42
C ALA A 31 6.00 24.34 -13.56
N SER A 32 7.05 25.17 -13.64
CA SER A 32 7.17 26.17 -14.68
C SER A 32 7.44 25.55 -16.06
N GLY A 33 8.04 24.36 -16.13
CA GLY A 33 8.28 23.62 -17.36
C GLY A 33 7.05 22.90 -17.89
N ILE A 34 5.98 22.82 -17.10
CA ILE A 34 4.72 22.14 -17.48
C ILE A 34 3.65 23.19 -17.83
N GLY A 35 4.07 24.38 -18.23
CA GLY A 35 3.20 25.56 -18.41
C GLY A 35 2.08 25.42 -19.43
N GLU A 36 2.05 24.35 -20.23
CA GLU A 36 0.95 24.11 -21.15
C GLU A 36 -0.22 23.34 -20.50
N HIS A 37 -0.04 22.83 -19.28
CA HIS A 37 -1.12 22.20 -18.55
C HIS A 37 -1.96 23.26 -17.85
N PRO A 38 -3.26 23.33 -18.17
CA PRO A 38 -4.10 24.40 -17.65
C PRO A 38 -4.34 24.33 -16.14
N ASP A 39 -4.06 23.18 -15.49
CA ASP A 39 -4.37 23.03 -14.06
C ASP A 39 -3.36 22.12 -13.36
N VAL A 40 -2.22 22.70 -13.00
CA VAL A 40 -1.16 21.99 -12.28
C VAL A 40 -1.63 21.59 -10.88
N VAL A 41 -2.45 22.42 -10.23
CA VAL A 41 -2.97 22.14 -8.89
C VAL A 41 -3.88 20.91 -8.92
N ALA A 42 -4.75 20.81 -9.92
CA ALA A 42 -5.62 19.63 -10.05
C ALA A 42 -4.81 18.35 -10.23
N GLU A 43 -3.73 18.40 -11.00
CA GLU A 43 -2.85 17.25 -11.18
C GLU A 43 -2.15 16.87 -9.87
N ILE A 44 -1.72 17.85 -9.10
CA ILE A 44 -1.13 17.59 -7.78
C ILE A 44 -2.14 16.91 -6.86
N VAL A 45 -3.39 17.38 -6.85
CA VAL A 45 -4.46 16.78 -6.05
C VAL A 45 -4.69 15.32 -6.48
N THR A 46 -4.73 15.06 -7.78
CA THR A 46 -4.88 13.70 -8.31
C THR A 46 -3.75 12.79 -7.83
N LEU A 47 -2.50 13.28 -7.87
CA LEU A 47 -1.35 12.51 -7.44
C LEU A 47 -1.35 12.26 -5.93
N VAL A 48 -1.72 13.25 -5.14
CA VAL A 48 -1.83 13.08 -3.68
C VAL A 48 -2.92 12.07 -3.34
N ASN A 49 -4.04 12.11 -4.04
CA ASN A 49 -5.11 11.13 -3.85
C ASN A 49 -4.63 9.71 -4.18
N ALA A 50 -3.85 9.54 -5.24
CA ALA A 50 -3.27 8.25 -5.60
C ALA A 50 -2.30 7.75 -4.52
N ILE A 51 -1.50 8.65 -3.95
CA ILE A 51 -0.56 8.33 -2.86
C ILE A 51 -1.33 7.87 -1.62
N THR A 52 -2.34 8.62 -1.19
CA THR A 52 -3.10 8.28 0.01
C THR A 52 -3.88 6.98 -0.17
N GLU A 53 -4.46 6.75 -1.33
CA GLU A 53 -5.14 5.49 -1.63
C GLU A 53 -4.17 4.30 -1.54
N ALA A 54 -2.98 4.44 -2.11
CA ALA A 54 -1.98 3.38 -2.05
C ALA A 54 -1.48 3.14 -0.62
N GLU A 55 -1.29 4.20 0.16
CA GLU A 55 -0.90 4.07 1.57
C GLU A 55 -1.96 3.33 2.38
N GLU A 56 -3.22 3.67 2.19
CA GLU A 56 -4.33 2.99 2.87
C GLU A 56 -4.43 1.53 2.45
N GLY A 57 -4.27 1.25 1.16
CA GLY A 57 -4.28 -0.13 0.66
C GLY A 57 -3.17 -0.97 1.25
N LYS A 58 -1.95 -0.42 1.30
CA LYS A 58 -0.81 -1.10 1.91
C LYS A 58 -1.06 -1.39 3.38
N LYS A 59 -1.56 -0.41 4.11
CA LYS A 59 -1.86 -0.55 5.54
C LYS A 59 -2.88 -1.66 5.77
N TYR A 60 -3.96 -1.66 5.00
CA TYR A 60 -5.00 -2.66 5.12
C TYR A 60 -4.45 -4.07 4.88
N ILE A 61 -3.67 -4.25 3.81
CA ILE A 61 -3.13 -5.56 3.47
C ILE A 61 -2.14 -6.03 4.52
N ARG A 62 -1.28 -5.14 5.02
CA ARG A 62 -0.32 -5.50 6.08
C ARG A 62 -1.02 -5.96 7.35
N GLU A 63 -2.10 -5.26 7.73
CA GLU A 63 -2.90 -5.66 8.89
C GLU A 63 -3.57 -7.01 8.64
N LYS A 64 -4.08 -7.24 7.44
CA LYS A 64 -4.69 -8.51 7.07
C LYS A 64 -3.69 -9.66 7.13
N LEU A 65 -2.48 -9.45 6.62
CA LEU A 65 -1.42 -10.45 6.68
C LEU A 65 -1.01 -10.75 8.12
N ASN A 66 -0.89 -9.72 8.95
CA ASN A 66 -0.55 -9.90 10.36
C ASN A 66 -1.63 -10.68 11.08
N ASN A 67 -2.90 -10.40 10.81
CA ASN A 67 -4.00 -11.12 11.43
C ASN A 67 -4.00 -12.60 11.04
N GLU A 68 -3.72 -12.90 9.78
CA GLU A 68 -3.64 -14.28 9.33
C GLU A 68 -2.46 -15.02 9.95
N TYR A 69 -1.31 -14.35 10.08
CA TYR A 69 -0.16 -14.91 10.77
C TYR A 69 -0.47 -15.16 12.24
N ASP A 70 -1.10 -14.23 12.93
CA ASP A 70 -1.47 -14.37 14.34
C ASP A 70 -2.46 -15.50 14.56
N ASN A 71 -3.43 -15.66 13.67
CA ASN A 71 -4.40 -16.74 13.74
C ASN A 71 -3.70 -18.11 13.63
N ARG A 72 -2.78 -18.27 12.71
CA ARG A 72 -2.01 -19.51 12.57
C ARG A 72 -1.18 -19.79 13.82
N LYS A 73 -0.55 -18.77 14.36
CA LYS A 73 0.26 -18.86 15.57
C LYS A 73 -0.62 -19.24 16.79
N ARG A 74 -1.81 -18.67 16.87
CA ARG A 74 -2.77 -18.99 17.93
C ARG A 74 -3.21 -20.44 17.87
N ILE A 75 -3.50 -20.96 16.68
CA ILE A 75 -3.86 -22.37 16.47
C ILE A 75 -2.72 -23.27 16.93
N GLN A 76 -1.49 -22.96 16.58
CA GLN A 76 -0.34 -23.73 17.02
C GLN A 76 -0.19 -23.76 18.54
N ARG A 77 -0.41 -22.63 19.20
CA ARG A 77 -0.36 -22.55 20.66
C ARG A 77 -1.42 -23.41 21.31
N THR A 78 -2.62 -23.41 20.74
CA THR A 78 -3.72 -24.25 21.23
C THR A 78 -3.37 -25.72 21.11
N ASP A 79 -2.80 -26.14 20.00
CA ASP A 79 -2.36 -27.51 19.78
C ASP A 79 -1.29 -27.93 20.80
N LEU A 80 -0.31 -27.05 21.03
CA LEU A 80 0.73 -27.31 22.02
C LEU A 80 0.17 -27.42 23.43
N SER A 81 -0.81 -26.61 23.77
CA SER A 81 -1.48 -26.68 25.08
C SER A 81 -2.18 -28.01 25.26
N LEU A 82 -2.82 -28.53 24.22
CA LEU A 82 -3.48 -29.82 24.28
C LEU A 82 -2.49 -30.96 24.46
N ILE A 83 -1.31 -30.84 23.88
CA ILE A 83 -0.28 -31.87 24.00
C ILE A 83 0.29 -31.92 25.41
N HIS A 84 0.32 -30.81 26.11
CA HIS A 84 0.86 -30.72 27.47
C HIS A 84 -0.14 -31.09 28.57
N ILE A 85 -1.38 -31.31 28.24
CA ILE A 85 -2.38 -31.73 29.18
C ILE A 85 -2.45 -33.28 29.26
#